data_ee80b6c057af8a032f8499feb2786284
#
_entry.id   ee80b6c057af8a032f8499feb2786284
#
_cell.length_a   1.000
_cell.length_b   1.000
_cell.length_c   1.000
_cell.angle_alpha   90.00
_cell.angle_beta   90.00
_cell.angle_gamma   90.00
#
_symmetry.space_group_name_H-M   'P 1'
#
loop_
_entity.id
_entity.type
_entity.pdbx_description
1 polymer ?
#
loop_
_entity_poly.entity_id
_entity_poly.type
_entity_poly.pdbx_seq_one_letter_code
_entity_poly.pdbx_strand_id
1 'polypeptide(L)'
;MLGWVGDIEQETLENGTFRTVVFTGEQTQLTVMSLEPGESIGREVHEGIDQFLRVERGSGRVELGRSEDTVDETHEVSDDWAVIVPAGVWHDLVNTGDGELKLYSLYSPPEHPDGTVHETKAEAEAAEQAEDE
;
A
#
# COMPACT_ATOMS: atom_id res chain seq x y z
N MET A 1 -6.35 -14.68 18.59
CA MET A 1 -7.18 -15.17 17.48
C MET A 1 -6.32 -15.98 16.53
N LEU A 2 -6.93 -16.96 15.89
CA LEU A 2 -6.21 -17.87 14.98
C LEU A 2 -5.94 -17.22 13.60
N GLY A 3 -6.75 -16.24 13.22
CA GLY A 3 -6.61 -15.52 11.98
C GLY A 3 -7.36 -14.21 12.07
N TRP A 4 -7.47 -13.49 10.96
CA TRP A 4 -8.24 -12.25 10.91
C TRP A 4 -9.54 -12.45 10.15
N VAL A 5 -10.63 -11.99 10.74
CA VAL A 5 -11.96 -11.97 10.12
C VAL A 5 -12.58 -10.62 10.43
N GLY A 6 -12.99 -9.91 9.40
CA GLY A 6 -13.62 -8.60 9.60
C GLY A 6 -14.21 -8.05 8.31
N ASP A 7 -14.88 -6.91 8.43
CA ASP A 7 -15.39 -6.17 7.28
C ASP A 7 -14.24 -5.34 6.72
N ILE A 8 -13.61 -5.84 5.66
CA ILE A 8 -12.41 -5.18 5.11
C ILE A 8 -12.73 -3.80 4.51
N GLU A 9 -13.92 -3.62 3.94
CA GLU A 9 -14.30 -2.32 3.43
C GLU A 9 -14.40 -1.30 4.57
N GLN A 10 -15.05 -1.68 5.66
CA GLN A 10 -15.19 -0.79 6.83
C GLN A 10 -13.83 -0.46 7.44
N GLU A 11 -12.97 -1.46 7.63
CA GLU A 11 -11.61 -1.25 8.14
C GLU A 11 -10.86 -0.25 7.30
N THR A 12 -10.95 -0.38 5.98
CA THR A 12 -10.25 0.48 5.04
C THR A 12 -10.80 1.90 5.04
N LEU A 13 -12.13 2.04 5.00
CA LEU A 13 -12.77 3.36 4.97
C LEU A 13 -12.60 4.14 6.27
N GLU A 14 -12.58 3.45 7.41
CA GLU A 14 -12.42 4.09 8.71
C GLU A 14 -10.97 4.41 9.05
N ASN A 15 -10.03 3.83 8.34
CA ASN A 15 -8.61 4.07 8.62
C ASN A 15 -8.19 5.50 8.25
N GLY A 16 -7.64 6.22 9.23
CA GLY A 16 -7.14 7.58 9.02
C GLY A 16 -5.62 7.69 9.01
N THR A 17 -4.91 6.58 9.12
CA THR A 17 -3.43 6.59 9.13
C THR A 17 -2.87 6.42 7.73
N PHE A 18 -1.64 6.88 7.52
CA PHE A 18 -0.95 6.60 6.27
C PHE A 18 -0.84 5.08 6.06
N ARG A 19 -0.41 4.34 7.08
CA ARG A 19 -0.31 2.87 7.02
C ARG A 19 -0.56 2.27 8.38
N THR A 20 -1.43 1.25 8.44
CA THR A 20 -1.61 0.45 9.64
C THR A 20 -1.60 -1.02 9.24
N VAL A 21 -0.71 -1.80 9.86
CA VAL A 21 -0.70 -3.25 9.70
C VAL A 21 -1.84 -3.81 10.55
N VAL A 22 -2.80 -4.46 9.90
CA VAL A 22 -3.98 -5.03 10.57
C VAL A 22 -3.70 -6.44 11.10
N PHE A 23 -3.02 -7.25 10.29
CA PHE A 23 -2.73 -8.64 10.65
C PHE A 23 -1.53 -9.16 9.89
N THR A 24 -0.66 -9.90 10.60
CA THR A 24 0.51 -10.52 10.01
C THR A 24 0.42 -12.04 10.16
N GLY A 25 0.33 -12.74 9.04
CA GLY A 25 0.41 -14.20 8.99
C GLY A 25 1.81 -14.64 8.58
N GLU A 26 2.01 -15.94 8.41
CA GLU A 26 3.31 -16.45 7.95
C GLU A 26 3.59 -16.08 6.50
N GLN A 27 2.58 -16.14 5.65
CA GLN A 27 2.75 -15.99 4.19
C GLN A 27 2.03 -14.78 3.63
N THR A 28 1.31 -14.01 4.45
CA THR A 28 0.59 -12.82 3.98
C THR A 28 0.39 -11.83 5.11
N GLN A 29 0.30 -10.56 4.75
CA GLN A 29 0.12 -9.47 5.72
C GLN A 29 -0.89 -8.48 5.16
N LEU A 30 -1.89 -8.13 5.97
CA LEU A 30 -2.92 -7.18 5.60
C LEU A 30 -2.59 -5.80 6.17
N THR A 31 -2.57 -4.78 5.30
CA THR A 31 -2.40 -3.39 5.72
C THR A 31 -3.52 -2.53 5.14
N VAL A 32 -3.85 -1.46 5.85
CA VAL A 32 -4.77 -0.43 5.35
C VAL A 32 -4.00 0.89 5.24
N MET A 33 -4.34 1.69 4.24
CA MET A 33 -3.68 2.98 4.00
C MET A 33 -4.69 4.06 3.63
N SER A 34 -4.34 5.29 3.97
CA SER A 34 -5.06 6.48 3.55
C SER A 34 -4.04 7.49 3.05
N LEU A 35 -4.20 7.94 1.79
CA LEU A 35 -3.33 8.94 1.18
C LEU A 35 -4.10 10.24 1.02
N GLU A 36 -3.47 11.34 1.41
CA GLU A 36 -4.01 12.68 1.17
C GLU A 36 -3.92 13.02 -0.32
N PRO A 37 -4.72 13.97 -0.82
CA PRO A 37 -4.60 14.41 -2.22
C PRO A 37 -3.16 14.79 -2.56
N GLY A 38 -2.65 14.25 -3.66
CA GLY A 38 -1.29 14.48 -4.11
C GLY A 38 -0.23 13.59 -3.48
N GLU A 39 -0.55 12.88 -2.41
CA GLU A 39 0.40 11.93 -1.81
C GLU A 39 0.51 10.65 -2.63
N SER A 40 1.63 9.96 -2.44
CA SER A 40 1.86 8.66 -3.06
C SER A 40 2.41 7.69 -2.02
N ILE A 41 2.34 6.40 -2.32
CA ILE A 41 2.95 5.39 -1.46
C ILE A 41 4.48 5.48 -1.51
N GLY A 42 5.03 6.11 -2.55
CA GLY A 42 6.46 6.20 -2.81
C GLY A 42 6.88 5.10 -3.79
N ARG A 43 7.73 5.48 -4.76
CA ARG A 43 8.19 4.51 -5.75
C ARG A 43 9.10 3.49 -5.09
N GLU A 44 8.73 2.22 -5.17
CA GLU A 44 9.42 1.15 -4.45
C GLU A 44 9.39 -0.17 -5.21
N VAL A 45 10.20 -1.10 -4.74
CA VAL A 45 10.26 -2.47 -5.24
C VAL A 45 10.34 -3.40 -4.03
N HIS A 46 9.66 -4.54 -4.11
CA HIS A 46 9.75 -5.57 -3.07
C HIS A 46 10.33 -6.82 -3.72
N GLU A 47 11.54 -7.19 -3.29
CA GLU A 47 12.18 -8.41 -3.78
C GLU A 47 11.59 -9.60 -3.04
N GLY A 48 11.10 -10.59 -3.81
CA GLY A 48 10.55 -11.80 -3.24
C GLY A 48 9.16 -11.66 -2.61
N ILE A 49 8.50 -10.52 -2.78
CA ILE A 49 7.18 -10.26 -2.21
C ILE A 49 6.23 -9.80 -3.30
N ASP A 50 5.12 -10.52 -3.47
CA ASP A 50 4.02 -10.06 -4.32
C ASP A 50 3.12 -9.17 -3.48
N GLN A 51 2.55 -8.14 -4.10
CA GLN A 51 1.66 -7.21 -3.42
C GLN A 51 0.34 -7.10 -4.17
N PHE A 52 -0.75 -7.24 -3.45
CA PHE A 52 -2.10 -6.98 -3.94
C PHE A 52 -2.59 -5.68 -3.31
N LEU A 53 -3.12 -4.75 -4.13
CA LEU A 53 -3.72 -3.52 -3.64
C LEU A 53 -5.14 -3.43 -4.16
N ARG A 54 -6.04 -2.95 -3.31
CA ARG A 54 -7.41 -2.68 -3.74
C ARG A 54 -7.86 -1.32 -3.24
N VAL A 55 -8.39 -0.51 -4.16
CA VAL A 55 -8.94 0.82 -3.83
C VAL A 55 -10.38 0.66 -3.38
N GLU A 56 -10.69 1.17 -2.18
CA GLU A 56 -12.06 1.20 -1.66
C GLU A 56 -12.73 2.55 -1.87
N ARG A 57 -11.95 3.64 -1.93
CA ARG A 57 -12.48 4.99 -2.17
C ARG A 57 -11.41 5.87 -2.79
N GLY A 58 -11.79 6.66 -3.77
CA GLY A 58 -10.93 7.67 -4.36
C GLY A 58 -10.43 7.30 -5.74
N SER A 59 -9.52 8.10 -6.26
CA SER A 59 -8.95 7.93 -7.59
C SER A 59 -7.44 8.02 -7.51
N GLY A 60 -6.75 7.21 -8.29
CA GLY A 60 -5.31 7.20 -8.28
C GLY A 60 -4.71 6.83 -9.63
N ARG A 61 -3.39 6.93 -9.69
CA ARG A 61 -2.60 6.51 -10.85
C ARG A 61 -1.57 5.50 -10.37
N VAL A 62 -1.59 4.32 -10.97
CA VAL A 62 -0.58 3.28 -10.74
C VAL A 62 0.48 3.38 -11.82
N GLU A 63 1.74 3.35 -11.38
CA GLU A 63 2.89 3.33 -12.28
C GLU A 63 3.66 2.04 -12.04
N LEU A 64 3.94 1.29 -13.10
CA LEU A 64 4.69 0.03 -13.04
C LEU A 64 5.92 0.13 -13.94
N GLY A 65 7.05 -0.38 -13.48
CA GLY A 65 8.28 -0.32 -14.24
C GLY A 65 9.23 -1.46 -13.93
N ARG A 66 10.13 -1.73 -14.88
CA ARG A 66 11.14 -2.77 -14.74
C ARG A 66 12.37 -2.32 -13.97
N SER A 67 12.55 -1.00 -13.83
CA SER A 67 13.64 -0.42 -13.07
C SER A 67 13.18 0.81 -12.35
N GLU A 68 13.99 1.29 -11.41
CA GLU A 68 13.70 2.50 -10.64
C GLU A 68 13.45 3.72 -11.54
N ASP A 69 14.15 3.80 -12.65
CA ASP A 69 14.14 4.97 -13.53
C ASP A 69 13.14 4.91 -14.68
N THR A 70 12.42 3.80 -14.83
CA THR A 70 11.48 3.65 -15.94
C THR A 70 10.05 3.44 -15.46
N VAL A 71 9.11 4.08 -16.15
CA VAL A 71 7.69 3.80 -16.00
C VAL A 71 7.25 3.20 -17.33
N ASP A 72 6.99 1.89 -17.31
CA ASP A 72 6.60 1.16 -18.52
C ASP A 72 5.09 1.16 -18.74
N GLU A 73 4.32 1.21 -17.64
CA GLU A 73 2.85 1.20 -17.68
C GLU A 73 2.30 2.20 -16.68
N THR A 74 1.22 2.85 -17.08
CA THR A 74 0.48 3.78 -16.23
C THR A 74 -1.00 3.47 -16.35
N HIS A 75 -1.69 3.32 -15.22
CA HIS A 75 -3.12 3.00 -15.19
C HIS A 75 -3.85 3.92 -14.22
N GLU A 76 -5.00 4.44 -14.66
CA GLU A 76 -5.91 5.16 -13.77
C GLU A 76 -6.76 4.11 -13.04
N VAL A 77 -6.90 4.29 -11.72
CA VAL A 77 -7.66 3.37 -10.87
C VAL A 77 -8.63 4.15 -9.99
N SER A 78 -9.71 3.51 -9.58
CA SER A 78 -10.71 4.11 -8.72
C SER A 78 -11.39 3.03 -7.88
N ASP A 79 -12.50 3.35 -7.22
CA ASP A 79 -13.25 2.43 -6.35
C ASP A 79 -13.40 1.05 -7.00
N ASP A 80 -13.10 0.02 -6.24
CA ASP A 80 -13.21 -1.40 -6.62
C ASP A 80 -12.15 -1.91 -7.60
N TRP A 81 -11.20 -1.05 -7.98
CA TRP A 81 -10.07 -1.50 -8.81
C TRP A 81 -9.01 -2.18 -7.95
N ALA A 82 -8.41 -3.21 -8.51
CA ALA A 82 -7.33 -3.95 -7.87
C ALA A 82 -6.07 -3.91 -8.73
N VAL A 83 -4.92 -4.02 -8.05
CA VAL A 83 -3.62 -4.07 -8.69
C VAL A 83 -2.84 -5.23 -8.07
N ILE A 84 -2.21 -6.04 -8.90
CA ILE A 84 -1.27 -7.05 -8.43
C ILE A 84 0.10 -6.65 -8.93
N VAL A 85 1.04 -6.45 -8.00
CA VAL A 85 2.41 -6.11 -8.31
C VAL A 85 3.27 -7.33 -8.01
N PRO A 86 3.78 -8.02 -9.04
CA PRO A 86 4.68 -9.16 -8.83
C PRO A 86 5.98 -8.73 -8.18
N ALA A 87 6.63 -9.65 -7.47
CA ALA A 87 7.94 -9.42 -6.88
C ALA A 87 8.92 -8.90 -7.93
N GLY A 88 9.72 -7.90 -7.55
CA GLY A 88 10.73 -7.34 -8.43
C GLY A 88 10.23 -6.25 -9.39
N VAL A 89 8.94 -5.92 -9.37
CA VAL A 89 8.39 -4.85 -10.21
C VAL A 89 8.36 -3.55 -9.42
N TRP A 90 8.98 -2.51 -9.98
CA TRP A 90 8.94 -1.16 -9.42
C TRP A 90 7.53 -0.59 -9.58
N HIS A 91 7.03 0.05 -8.54
CA HIS A 91 5.65 0.55 -8.56
C HIS A 91 5.47 1.77 -7.68
N ASP A 92 4.43 2.52 -7.99
CA ASP A 92 3.94 3.63 -7.19
C ASP A 92 2.44 3.75 -7.38
N LEU A 93 1.76 4.29 -6.39
CA LEU A 93 0.35 4.66 -6.45
C LEU A 93 0.24 6.08 -5.95
N VAL A 94 -0.28 6.96 -6.79
CA VAL A 94 -0.42 8.39 -6.50
C VAL A 94 -1.89 8.73 -6.36
N ASN A 95 -2.26 9.46 -5.32
CA ASN A 95 -3.63 9.97 -5.18
C ASN A 95 -3.82 11.16 -6.13
N THR A 96 -4.64 10.98 -7.16
CA THR A 96 -4.93 12.00 -8.17
C THR A 96 -6.30 12.65 -7.97
N GLY A 97 -7.04 12.26 -6.93
CA GLY A 97 -8.36 12.80 -6.64
C GLY A 97 -8.33 14.01 -5.72
N ASP A 98 -9.50 14.51 -5.40
CA ASP A 98 -9.69 15.67 -4.52
C ASP A 98 -9.85 15.29 -3.05
N GLY A 99 -10.10 14.03 -2.77
CA GLY A 99 -10.28 13.51 -1.41
C GLY A 99 -9.25 12.44 -1.08
N GLU A 100 -9.40 11.84 0.08
CA GLU A 100 -8.51 10.78 0.51
C GLU A 100 -8.64 9.54 -0.37
N LEU A 101 -7.51 8.90 -0.66
CA LEU A 101 -7.48 7.62 -1.36
C LEU A 101 -7.33 6.53 -0.30
N LYS A 102 -8.36 5.71 -0.18
CA LYS A 102 -8.43 4.64 0.83
C LYS A 102 -8.22 3.30 0.16
N LEU A 103 -7.26 2.54 0.65
CA LEU A 103 -6.93 1.24 0.06
C LEU A 103 -6.45 0.25 1.11
N TYR A 104 -6.50 -1.01 0.76
CA TYR A 104 -5.83 -2.04 1.54
C TYR A 104 -4.87 -2.81 0.66
N SER A 105 -3.87 -3.42 1.29
CA SER A 105 -2.86 -4.21 0.60
C SER A 105 -2.65 -5.54 1.29
N LEU A 106 -2.28 -6.54 0.50
CA LEU A 106 -1.78 -7.81 1.01
C LEU A 106 -0.36 -7.98 0.49
N TYR A 107 0.58 -8.18 1.41
CA TYR A 107 1.97 -8.51 1.10
C TYR A 107 2.18 -10.00 1.31
N SER A 108 2.73 -10.69 0.33
CA SER A 108 2.92 -12.13 0.37
C SER A 108 4.34 -12.48 -0.07
N PRO A 109 5.24 -12.78 0.87
CA PRO A 109 5.10 -12.80 2.35
C PRO A 109 5.09 -11.41 2.99
N PRO A 110 4.96 -11.32 4.32
CA PRO A 110 4.92 -10.03 5.02
C PRO A 110 6.11 -9.12 4.75
N GLU A 111 5.85 -7.83 4.61
CA GLU A 111 6.86 -6.79 4.34
C GLU A 111 7.22 -5.99 5.59
N HIS A 112 6.24 -5.63 6.40
CA HIS A 112 6.43 -4.72 7.53
C HIS A 112 6.50 -5.47 8.86
N PRO A 113 7.19 -4.89 9.86
CA PRO A 113 7.13 -5.45 11.22
C PRO A 113 5.68 -5.53 11.70
N ASP A 114 5.35 -6.58 12.45
CA ASP A 114 4.02 -6.76 13.00
C ASP A 114 3.64 -5.56 13.88
N GLY A 115 2.38 -5.14 13.78
CA GLY A 115 1.88 -4.02 14.57
C GLY A 115 2.33 -2.64 14.11
N THR A 116 2.95 -2.53 12.94
CA THR A 116 3.38 -1.24 12.40
C THR A 116 2.20 -0.29 12.21
N VAL A 117 2.36 0.95 12.72
CA VAL A 117 1.43 2.05 12.48
C VAL A 117 2.26 3.29 12.13
N HIS A 118 2.02 3.83 10.94
CA HIS A 118 2.59 5.11 10.53
C HIS A 118 1.44 6.09 10.36
N GLU A 119 1.35 7.07 11.25
CA GLU A 119 0.26 8.06 11.21
C GLU A 119 0.32 8.90 9.94
N THR A 120 1.55 9.23 9.50
CA THR A 120 1.80 10.07 8.34
C THR A 120 2.83 9.46 7.41
N LYS A 121 2.86 9.94 6.17
CA LYS A 121 3.88 9.52 5.21
C LYS A 121 5.29 9.87 5.72
N ALA A 122 5.45 11.00 6.38
CA ALA A 122 6.74 11.42 6.94
C ALA A 122 7.25 10.40 7.96
N GLU A 123 6.37 9.87 8.82
CA GLU A 123 6.73 8.82 9.78
C GLU A 123 7.17 7.54 9.07
N ALA A 124 6.47 7.16 7.99
CA ALA A 124 6.82 5.98 7.20
C ALA A 124 8.21 6.12 6.58
N GLU A 125 8.49 7.28 6.00
CA GLU A 125 9.80 7.56 5.37
C GLU A 125 10.91 7.56 6.41
N ALA A 126 10.68 8.12 7.60
CA ALA A 126 11.65 8.14 8.68
C ALA A 126 11.95 6.71 9.17
N ALA A 127 10.93 5.84 9.26
CA ALA A 127 11.10 4.46 9.67
C ALA A 127 11.91 3.67 8.63
N GLU A 128 11.67 3.89 7.35
CA GLU A 128 12.42 3.26 6.28
C GLU A 128 13.89 3.67 6.28
N GLN A 129 14.18 4.94 6.53
CA GLN A 129 15.55 5.42 6.66
C GLN A 129 16.26 4.78 7.85
N ALA A 130 15.57 4.64 8.97
CA ALA A 130 16.13 4.00 10.16
C ALA A 130 16.47 2.53 9.91
N GLU A 131 15.63 1.82 9.13
CA GLU A 131 15.88 0.42 8.77
C GLU A 131 17.09 0.27 7.85
N ASP A 132 17.36 1.26 6.99
CA ASP A 132 18.47 1.25 6.04
C ASP A 132 19.80 1.63 6.70
N GLU A 133 19.78 2.15 7.89
CA GLU A 133 20.97 2.48 8.68
C GLU A 133 21.42 1.29 9.52
#